data_ecc919176581943f86c4174d2310881b
#
_entry.id   ecc919176581943f86c4174d2310881b
#
_cell.length_a   1.000
_cell.length_b   1.000
_cell.length_c   1.000
_cell.angle_alpha   90.00
_cell.angle_beta   90.00
_cell.angle_gamma   90.00
#
_symmetry.space_group_name_H-M   'P 1'
#
loop_
_entity.id
_entity.type
_entity.pdbx_description
1 polymer ?
#
loop_
_entity_poly.entity_id
_entity_poly.type
_entity_poly.pdbx_seq_one_letter_code
_entity_poly.pdbx_strand_id
1 'polypeptide(L)'
;DSEIIKEIVDYSRVLLEEAVQELTMAKDLASATPGLEKYVLTLSEDIALFDGMADVTGYVGMQEFLNKISFGRIAVIRKFDGDEKKKERVKSMRDATKKKVEGIKQKYFGMSIELMYEQLERQRPFVKELIRLSLEFYDAMEAVKTRKRVFDFSDIEHFALRILVDEQTLEPTETAREFSKHFEEIMIDEYQDSNQVQEDILTAISREHQGVGNMFMVGDVKQSIYRFRMARPELFMEKYNTYTSDDSAHQRIDLHKNFRSRNEVLDFTNDIFYKIMAADLGNVQYDDDAALYPGASYPKETMRPELLLVDYKDEDLSEIIEDEDGDKVQIEALLIANRIRSLMENGMVTDKKTGQLRAVQYRDIVILSRSVATWGNTVAAVLKDCDIPAHVESNTGYFSSYEIQVILSMLRILDNPLQDIPMAAVLASPIVGMDDEELSQIRSAFKGVSFAQAALSAMAGENGYEDEKLKAFALVFERLRGAVADTPIHELLYRMLDETGFYRYASAMPAGKRRRQNIDMLIEMAAAYEKTSYKGLFHFVRYIDIQQKYEIDYGEADTAGENDDVVRIMTIHKSKGLEFPVVFVSGLGKGFNTQDTKSDLVIHEKLGLGLVEKTKSPRTKRPSLIRNEIESRIK
;
A
#
# COMPACT_ATOMS: atom_id res chain seq x y z
N ASP A 1 -13.99 28.73 -22.32
CA ASP A 1 -12.91 27.87 -21.83
C ASP A 1 -13.40 27.15 -20.59
N SER A 2 -13.36 25.82 -20.61
CA SER A 2 -13.72 25.06 -19.43
C SER A 2 -12.70 25.29 -18.31
N GLU A 3 -13.12 25.22 -17.05
CA GLU A 3 -12.27 25.34 -15.88
C GLU A 3 -11.04 24.40 -15.97
N ILE A 4 -11.24 23.18 -16.51
CA ILE A 4 -10.17 22.20 -16.77
C ILE A 4 -9.08 22.76 -17.70
N ILE A 5 -9.46 23.44 -18.79
CA ILE A 5 -8.48 24.02 -19.74
C ILE A 5 -7.67 25.13 -19.06
N LYS A 6 -8.31 25.94 -18.24
CA LYS A 6 -7.62 26.98 -17.47
C LYS A 6 -6.62 26.36 -16.48
N GLU A 7 -7.03 25.37 -15.71
CA GLU A 7 -6.16 24.65 -14.78
C GLU A 7 -4.95 24.02 -15.48
N ILE A 8 -5.13 23.40 -16.66
CA ILE A 8 -4.04 22.82 -17.43
C ILE A 8 -3.04 23.88 -17.88
N VAL A 9 -3.52 25.05 -18.31
CA VAL A 9 -2.63 26.15 -18.69
C VAL A 9 -1.83 26.66 -17.50
N ASP A 10 -2.49 26.85 -16.37
CA ASP A 10 -1.86 27.33 -15.13
C ASP A 10 -0.85 26.30 -14.59
N TYR A 11 -1.20 25.01 -14.55
CA TYR A 11 -0.28 23.95 -14.17
C TYR A 11 0.92 23.83 -15.12
N SER A 12 0.68 23.92 -16.43
CA SER A 12 1.77 23.90 -17.42
C SER A 12 2.71 25.08 -17.25
N ARG A 13 2.22 26.25 -16.84
CA ARG A 13 3.05 27.41 -16.53
C ARG A 13 3.99 27.13 -15.36
N VAL A 14 3.49 26.55 -14.27
CA VAL A 14 4.32 26.14 -13.12
C VAL A 14 5.43 25.18 -13.56
N LEU A 15 5.09 24.15 -14.35
CA LEU A 15 6.09 23.19 -14.85
C LEU A 15 7.15 23.84 -15.76
N LEU A 16 6.78 24.87 -16.52
CA LEU A 16 7.72 25.62 -17.37
C LEU A 16 8.60 26.56 -16.54
N GLU A 17 8.08 27.17 -15.47
CA GLU A 17 8.85 27.94 -14.49
C GLU A 17 9.91 27.08 -13.79
N GLU A 18 9.55 25.86 -13.37
CA GLU A 18 10.51 24.87 -12.86
C GLU A 18 11.58 24.54 -13.90
N ALA A 19 11.20 24.37 -15.18
CA ALA A 19 12.15 24.12 -16.27
C ALA A 19 13.15 25.27 -16.42
N VAL A 20 12.72 26.53 -16.29
CA VAL A 20 13.59 27.71 -16.28
C VAL A 20 14.53 27.70 -15.08
N GLN A 21 14.04 27.32 -13.89
CA GLN A 21 14.88 27.20 -12.69
C GLN A 21 15.97 26.12 -12.88
N GLU A 22 15.61 24.94 -13.43
CA GLU A 22 16.56 23.87 -13.73
C GLU A 22 17.66 24.33 -14.72
N LEU A 23 17.30 25.09 -15.77
CA LEU A 23 18.26 25.68 -16.70
C LEU A 23 19.14 26.73 -16.03
N THR A 24 18.59 27.52 -15.11
CA THR A 24 19.33 28.51 -14.32
C THR A 24 20.35 27.82 -13.43
N MET A 25 19.97 26.77 -12.72
CA MET A 25 20.89 25.97 -11.91
C MET A 25 22.00 25.33 -12.76
N ALA A 26 21.67 24.83 -13.96
CA ALA A 26 22.66 24.30 -14.90
C ALA A 26 23.64 25.39 -15.39
N LYS A 27 23.15 26.60 -15.63
CA LYS A 27 23.95 27.78 -16.02
C LYS A 27 24.89 28.22 -14.89
N ASP A 28 24.39 28.24 -13.65
CA ASP A 28 25.19 28.60 -12.48
C ASP A 28 26.32 27.59 -12.25
N LEU A 29 26.02 26.29 -12.39
CA LEU A 29 27.01 25.22 -12.32
C LEU A 29 28.05 25.37 -13.44
N ALA A 30 27.64 25.68 -14.64
CA ALA A 30 28.53 25.94 -15.78
C ALA A 30 29.39 27.19 -15.56
N SER A 31 28.81 28.26 -15.00
CA SER A 31 29.53 29.52 -14.68
C SER A 31 30.58 29.33 -13.61
N ALA A 32 30.32 28.46 -12.63
CA ALA A 32 31.25 28.11 -11.56
C ALA A 32 32.34 27.11 -12.01
N THR A 33 32.31 26.63 -13.28
CA THR A 33 33.23 25.60 -13.78
C THR A 33 34.08 26.19 -14.92
N PRO A 34 35.39 26.44 -14.72
CA PRO A 34 36.28 26.98 -15.78
C PRO A 34 36.24 26.11 -17.02
N GLY A 35 36.21 26.76 -18.21
CA GLY A 35 36.18 26.12 -19.52
C GLY A 35 34.77 25.77 -20.03
N LEU A 36 33.70 26.09 -19.30
CA LEU A 36 32.31 25.89 -19.73
C LEU A 36 31.61 27.18 -20.19
N GLU A 37 32.33 28.25 -20.47
CA GLU A 37 31.77 29.56 -20.88
C GLU A 37 30.84 29.46 -22.10
N LYS A 38 31.12 28.53 -23.03
CA LYS A 38 30.24 28.26 -24.19
C LYS A 38 28.91 27.64 -23.78
N TYR A 39 28.88 26.85 -22.70
CA TYR A 39 27.65 26.29 -22.15
C TYR A 39 26.80 27.37 -21.48
N VAL A 40 27.45 28.31 -20.77
CA VAL A 40 26.78 29.47 -20.18
C VAL A 40 26.01 30.27 -21.21
N LEU A 41 26.63 30.52 -22.39
CA LEU A 41 25.97 31.21 -23.49
C LEU A 41 24.77 30.42 -24.04
N THR A 42 24.97 29.13 -24.33
CA THR A 42 23.87 28.27 -24.81
C THR A 42 22.71 28.20 -23.81
N LEU A 43 22.99 28.04 -22.51
CA LEU A 43 21.97 28.00 -21.47
C LEU A 43 21.26 29.34 -21.28
N SER A 44 21.96 30.47 -21.49
CA SER A 44 21.33 31.79 -21.47
C SER A 44 20.36 31.98 -22.66
N GLU A 45 20.74 31.46 -23.83
CA GLU A 45 19.85 31.43 -25.00
C GLU A 45 18.63 30.52 -24.76
N ASP A 46 18.82 29.35 -24.13
CA ASP A 46 17.75 28.45 -23.81
C ASP A 46 16.76 29.06 -22.78
N ILE A 47 17.25 29.77 -21.76
CA ILE A 47 16.43 30.50 -20.79
C ILE A 47 15.62 31.61 -21.47
N ALA A 48 16.22 32.35 -22.38
CA ALA A 48 15.55 33.42 -23.15
C ALA A 48 14.39 32.90 -24.03
N LEU A 49 14.33 31.60 -24.36
CA LEU A 49 13.18 31.00 -25.05
C LEU A 49 11.87 31.10 -24.26
N PHE A 50 11.96 31.31 -22.96
CA PHE A 50 10.82 31.44 -22.07
C PHE A 50 10.42 32.88 -21.79
N ASP A 51 11.11 33.86 -22.39
CA ASP A 51 10.75 35.27 -22.25
C ASP A 51 9.32 35.50 -22.78
N GLY A 52 8.53 36.28 -22.04
CA GLY A 52 7.14 36.57 -22.37
C GLY A 52 6.13 35.48 -21.98
N MET A 53 6.55 34.38 -21.34
CA MET A 53 5.64 33.31 -20.86
C MET A 53 4.56 33.83 -19.92
N ALA A 54 4.88 34.83 -19.09
CA ALA A 54 3.94 35.42 -18.13
C ALA A 54 2.74 36.11 -18.81
N ASP A 55 2.93 36.63 -20.01
CA ASP A 55 1.92 37.36 -20.79
C ASP A 55 1.03 36.42 -21.62
N VAL A 56 1.36 35.12 -21.69
CA VAL A 56 0.61 34.14 -22.47
C VAL A 56 -0.73 33.81 -21.78
N THR A 57 -1.83 33.96 -22.51
CA THR A 57 -3.17 33.68 -21.99
C THR A 57 -3.88 32.57 -22.78
N GLY A 58 -4.56 31.71 -22.07
CA GLY A 58 -5.39 30.64 -22.62
C GLY A 58 -4.62 29.53 -23.34
N TYR A 59 -5.36 28.49 -23.74
CA TYR A 59 -4.80 27.26 -24.32
C TYR A 59 -4.07 27.52 -25.66
N VAL A 60 -4.72 28.24 -26.57
CA VAL A 60 -4.15 28.52 -27.92
C VAL A 60 -2.87 29.34 -27.78
N GLY A 61 -2.88 30.37 -26.93
CA GLY A 61 -1.68 31.17 -26.68
C GLY A 61 -0.52 30.31 -26.14
N MET A 62 -0.78 29.41 -25.17
CA MET A 62 0.24 28.51 -24.64
C MET A 62 0.73 27.50 -25.69
N GLN A 63 -0.17 26.97 -26.52
CA GLN A 63 0.19 26.08 -27.62
C GLN A 63 1.10 26.78 -28.64
N GLU A 64 0.77 28.02 -29.05
CA GLU A 64 1.59 28.82 -29.97
C GLU A 64 2.95 29.18 -29.35
N PHE A 65 2.97 29.52 -28.07
CA PHE A 65 4.20 29.80 -27.32
C PHE A 65 5.12 28.58 -27.29
N LEU A 66 4.63 27.42 -26.89
CA LEU A 66 5.40 26.18 -26.86
C LEU A 66 5.87 25.73 -28.23
N ASN A 67 5.11 26.03 -29.28
CA ASN A 67 5.53 25.73 -30.67
C ASN A 67 6.69 26.58 -31.14
N LYS A 68 6.92 27.75 -30.54
CA LYS A 68 8.08 28.62 -30.83
C LYS A 68 9.34 28.17 -30.07
N ILE A 69 9.21 27.44 -28.96
CA ILE A 69 10.35 26.94 -28.20
C ILE A 69 11.10 25.89 -29.03
N SER A 70 12.34 26.17 -29.37
CA SER A 70 13.23 25.26 -30.08
C SER A 70 14.64 25.35 -29.52
N PHE A 71 15.04 24.33 -28.78
CA PHE A 71 16.37 24.24 -28.20
C PHE A 71 17.43 24.04 -29.28
N GLY A 72 18.42 24.91 -29.32
CA GLY A 72 19.58 24.81 -30.19
C GLY A 72 20.47 23.58 -29.85
N ARG A 73 21.52 23.39 -30.66
CA ARG A 73 22.55 22.40 -30.33
C ARG A 73 23.44 22.95 -29.23
N ILE A 74 23.79 22.12 -28.25
CA ILE A 74 24.75 22.51 -27.22
C ILE A 74 26.13 22.72 -27.87
N ALA A 75 26.85 23.75 -27.46
CA ALA A 75 28.15 24.09 -28.00
C ALA A 75 29.15 22.94 -27.81
N VAL A 76 29.96 22.66 -28.82
CA VAL A 76 31.00 21.63 -28.73
C VAL A 76 32.28 22.22 -28.12
N ILE A 77 32.72 21.68 -27.02
CA ILE A 77 34.00 21.99 -26.37
C ILE A 77 35.00 20.89 -26.72
N ARG A 78 35.92 21.18 -27.66
CA ARG A 78 36.85 20.16 -28.20
C ARG A 78 38.03 19.82 -27.30
N LYS A 79 38.44 20.73 -26.42
CA LYS A 79 39.50 20.49 -25.41
C LYS A 79 38.98 21.06 -24.11
N PHE A 80 38.65 20.21 -23.20
CA PHE A 80 38.15 20.54 -21.86
C PHE A 80 39.17 20.00 -20.87
N ASP A 81 39.71 20.90 -20.06
CA ASP A 81 40.75 20.57 -19.05
C ASP A 81 40.22 20.75 -17.63
N GLY A 82 38.88 20.75 -17.51
CA GLY A 82 38.15 20.94 -16.25
C GLY A 82 37.53 19.66 -15.72
N ASP A 83 36.59 19.81 -14.78
CA ASP A 83 35.85 18.71 -14.16
C ASP A 83 34.82 18.10 -15.14
N GLU A 84 35.16 16.94 -15.72
CA GLU A 84 34.33 16.24 -16.69
C GLU A 84 32.99 15.80 -16.08
N LYS A 85 32.93 15.46 -14.77
CA LYS A 85 31.68 15.10 -14.08
C LYS A 85 30.72 16.29 -14.03
N LYS A 86 31.21 17.49 -13.77
CA LYS A 86 30.39 18.71 -13.79
C LYS A 86 29.89 19.04 -15.19
N LYS A 87 30.73 18.88 -16.20
CA LYS A 87 30.35 19.07 -17.60
C LYS A 87 29.24 18.12 -18.03
N GLU A 88 29.37 16.83 -17.72
CA GLU A 88 28.31 15.83 -17.99
C GLU A 88 27.03 16.12 -17.20
N ARG A 89 27.13 16.60 -15.96
CA ARG A 89 25.98 17.00 -15.15
C ARG A 89 25.24 18.17 -15.79
N VAL A 90 25.91 19.20 -16.24
CA VAL A 90 25.30 20.33 -16.94
C VAL A 90 24.55 19.89 -18.20
N LYS A 91 25.15 19.01 -19.01
CA LYS A 91 24.48 18.45 -20.20
C LYS A 91 23.24 17.64 -19.81
N SER A 92 23.37 16.76 -18.82
CA SER A 92 22.27 15.92 -18.36
C SER A 92 21.09 16.76 -17.86
N MET A 93 21.34 17.81 -17.08
CA MET A 93 20.30 18.75 -16.63
C MET A 93 19.58 19.40 -17.80
N ARG A 94 20.34 19.98 -18.76
CA ARG A 94 19.76 20.59 -19.97
C ARG A 94 18.92 19.61 -20.78
N ASP A 95 19.43 18.39 -21.01
CA ASP A 95 18.73 17.37 -21.80
C ASP A 95 17.47 16.88 -21.09
N ALA A 96 17.49 16.77 -19.77
CA ALA A 96 16.32 16.46 -18.97
C ALA A 96 15.24 17.55 -19.08
N THR A 97 15.63 18.83 -18.95
CA THR A 97 14.72 19.96 -19.10
C THR A 97 14.13 20.04 -20.51
N LYS A 98 14.94 19.82 -21.54
CA LYS A 98 14.45 19.75 -22.94
C LYS A 98 13.38 18.66 -23.11
N LYS A 99 13.61 17.45 -22.55
CA LYS A 99 12.63 16.36 -22.58
C LYS A 99 11.36 16.71 -21.80
N LYS A 100 11.48 17.40 -20.66
CA LYS A 100 10.36 17.88 -19.86
C LYS A 100 9.47 18.82 -20.65
N VAL A 101 10.05 19.84 -21.28
CA VAL A 101 9.32 20.82 -22.11
C VAL A 101 8.65 20.16 -23.31
N GLU A 102 9.34 19.27 -24.03
CA GLU A 102 8.73 18.51 -25.13
C GLU A 102 7.61 17.59 -24.65
N GLY A 103 7.77 16.98 -23.46
CA GLY A 103 6.74 16.18 -22.82
C GLY A 103 5.48 17.00 -22.51
N ILE A 104 5.61 18.20 -21.95
CA ILE A 104 4.50 19.13 -21.68
C ILE A 104 3.77 19.47 -22.99
N LYS A 105 4.53 19.84 -24.02
CA LYS A 105 3.99 20.18 -25.34
C LYS A 105 3.18 19.03 -25.94
N GLN A 106 3.72 17.82 -25.95
CA GLN A 106 3.05 16.65 -26.53
C GLN A 106 1.85 16.20 -25.68
N LYS A 107 2.00 16.22 -24.36
CA LYS A 107 0.99 15.71 -23.43
C LYS A 107 -0.26 16.61 -23.39
N TYR A 108 -0.07 17.91 -23.31
CA TYR A 108 -1.16 18.86 -23.07
C TYR A 108 -1.55 19.69 -24.29
N PHE A 109 -0.61 20.02 -25.18
CA PHE A 109 -0.80 20.95 -26.31
C PHE A 109 -0.60 20.28 -27.66
N GLY A 110 -0.59 18.95 -27.72
CA GLY A 110 -0.41 18.18 -28.96
C GLY A 110 -1.62 18.16 -29.90
N MET A 111 -2.79 18.66 -29.47
CA MET A 111 -4.03 18.73 -30.28
C MET A 111 -4.64 20.12 -30.25
N SER A 112 -5.45 20.46 -31.31
CA SER A 112 -6.28 21.66 -31.26
C SER A 112 -7.51 21.45 -30.36
N ILE A 113 -8.11 22.54 -29.90
CA ILE A 113 -9.33 22.51 -29.05
C ILE A 113 -10.46 21.78 -29.76
N GLU A 114 -10.63 22.00 -31.08
CA GLU A 114 -11.66 21.37 -31.88
C GLU A 114 -11.53 19.85 -31.90
N LEU A 115 -10.31 19.36 -32.11
CA LEU A 115 -10.02 17.91 -32.09
C LEU A 115 -10.24 17.30 -30.70
N MET A 116 -9.99 18.05 -29.63
CA MET A 116 -10.30 17.60 -28.26
C MET A 116 -11.79 17.47 -28.02
N TYR A 117 -12.58 18.45 -28.45
CA TYR A 117 -14.06 18.36 -28.37
C TYR A 117 -14.60 17.19 -29.18
N GLU A 118 -14.10 16.98 -30.41
CA GLU A 118 -14.48 15.81 -31.20
C GLU A 118 -14.13 14.50 -30.50
N GLN A 119 -12.96 14.42 -29.85
CA GLN A 119 -12.56 13.25 -29.09
C GLN A 119 -13.50 12.99 -27.91
N LEU A 120 -13.87 14.03 -27.15
CA LEU A 120 -14.81 13.92 -26.03
C LEU A 120 -16.21 13.49 -26.51
N GLU A 121 -16.70 14.05 -27.61
CA GLU A 121 -17.98 13.63 -28.17
C GLU A 121 -17.98 12.17 -28.64
N ARG A 122 -16.87 11.67 -29.21
CA ARG A 122 -16.72 10.26 -29.54
C ARG A 122 -16.66 9.36 -28.31
N GLN A 123 -16.11 9.84 -27.19
CA GLN A 123 -16.01 9.08 -25.93
C GLN A 123 -17.30 9.10 -25.13
N ARG A 124 -18.14 10.14 -25.28
CA ARG A 124 -19.37 10.35 -24.52
C ARG A 124 -20.31 9.13 -24.48
N PRO A 125 -20.62 8.40 -25.57
CA PRO A 125 -21.50 7.24 -25.50
C PRO A 125 -20.88 6.10 -24.65
N PHE A 126 -19.57 5.91 -24.69
CA PHE A 126 -18.88 4.89 -23.88
C PHE A 126 -18.92 5.24 -22.40
N VAL A 127 -18.70 6.53 -22.05
CA VAL A 127 -18.79 7.00 -20.67
C VAL A 127 -20.21 6.83 -20.13
N LYS A 128 -21.23 7.22 -20.91
CA LYS A 128 -22.65 7.04 -20.54
C LYS A 128 -22.99 5.58 -20.30
N GLU A 129 -22.54 4.70 -21.19
CA GLU A 129 -22.79 3.26 -21.05
C GLU A 129 -22.07 2.67 -19.84
N LEU A 130 -20.84 3.08 -19.56
CA LEU A 130 -20.10 2.67 -18.36
C LEU A 130 -20.83 3.09 -17.08
N ILE A 131 -21.31 4.34 -17.03
CA ILE A 131 -22.09 4.84 -15.89
C ILE A 131 -23.38 4.02 -15.74
N ARG A 132 -24.13 3.77 -16.84
CA ARG A 132 -25.34 2.96 -16.82
C ARG A 132 -25.07 1.57 -16.26
N LEU A 133 -24.02 0.88 -16.76
CA LEU A 133 -23.65 -0.45 -16.28
C LEU A 133 -23.21 -0.45 -14.82
N SER A 134 -22.50 0.59 -14.39
CA SER A 134 -22.07 0.72 -12.99
C SER A 134 -23.28 0.88 -12.05
N LEU A 135 -24.28 1.67 -12.44
CA LEU A 135 -25.51 1.85 -11.66
C LEU A 135 -26.33 0.55 -11.63
N GLU A 136 -26.50 -0.14 -12.77
CA GLU A 136 -27.20 -1.42 -12.82
C GLU A 136 -26.50 -2.50 -11.98
N PHE A 137 -25.17 -2.50 -11.99
CA PHE A 137 -24.38 -3.40 -11.14
C PHE A 137 -24.60 -3.10 -9.66
N TYR A 138 -24.59 -1.81 -9.30
CA TYR A 138 -24.86 -1.37 -7.92
C TYR A 138 -26.25 -1.83 -7.46
N ASP A 139 -27.29 -1.56 -8.25
CA ASP A 139 -28.67 -1.96 -7.92
C ASP A 139 -28.80 -3.49 -7.79
N ALA A 140 -28.17 -4.24 -8.69
CA ALA A 140 -28.17 -5.70 -8.65
C ALA A 140 -27.43 -6.24 -7.39
N MET A 141 -26.33 -5.61 -7.01
CA MET A 141 -25.57 -5.96 -5.82
C MET A 141 -26.37 -5.68 -4.53
N GLU A 142 -27.02 -4.51 -4.44
CA GLU A 142 -27.90 -4.16 -3.33
C GLU A 142 -29.09 -5.15 -3.20
N ALA A 143 -29.69 -5.54 -4.31
CA ALA A 143 -30.76 -6.54 -4.31
C ALA A 143 -30.27 -7.91 -3.79
N VAL A 144 -29.05 -8.31 -4.13
CA VAL A 144 -28.42 -9.54 -3.63
C VAL A 144 -28.10 -9.44 -2.15
N LYS A 145 -27.49 -8.35 -1.68
CA LYS A 145 -27.20 -8.09 -0.28
C LYS A 145 -28.47 -8.15 0.58
N THR A 146 -29.52 -7.42 0.15
CA THR A 146 -30.82 -7.40 0.84
C THR A 146 -31.43 -8.79 0.94
N ARG A 147 -31.45 -9.57 -0.17
CA ARG A 147 -31.97 -10.94 -0.18
C ARG A 147 -31.18 -11.87 0.75
N LYS A 148 -29.85 -11.70 0.81
CA LYS A 148 -28.96 -12.49 1.66
C LYS A 148 -28.88 -11.98 3.09
N ARG A 149 -29.38 -10.77 3.38
CA ARG A 149 -29.29 -10.07 4.67
C ARG A 149 -27.82 -9.92 5.12
N VAL A 150 -26.96 -9.52 4.20
CA VAL A 150 -25.53 -9.24 4.46
C VAL A 150 -25.25 -7.78 4.12
N PHE A 151 -24.36 -7.16 4.88
CA PHE A 151 -23.94 -5.78 4.73
C PHE A 151 -22.42 -5.70 4.79
N ASP A 152 -21.81 -4.78 4.07
CA ASP A 152 -20.42 -4.40 4.28
C ASP A 152 -20.33 -3.14 5.16
N PHE A 153 -19.11 -2.76 5.51
CA PHE A 153 -18.88 -1.59 6.37
C PHE A 153 -19.39 -0.29 5.74
N SER A 154 -19.26 -0.14 4.42
CA SER A 154 -19.75 1.03 3.71
C SER A 154 -21.28 1.11 3.74
N ASP A 155 -21.98 -0.02 3.66
CA ASP A 155 -23.45 -0.06 3.80
C ASP A 155 -23.90 0.50 5.14
N ILE A 156 -23.20 0.16 6.23
CA ILE A 156 -23.54 0.61 7.59
C ILE A 156 -23.40 2.13 7.69
N GLU A 157 -22.31 2.70 7.16
CA GLU A 157 -22.09 4.15 7.13
C GLU A 157 -23.20 4.84 6.31
N HIS A 158 -23.53 4.33 5.12
CA HIS A 158 -24.59 4.90 4.29
C HIS A 158 -25.99 4.73 4.88
N PHE A 159 -26.27 3.65 5.60
CA PHE A 159 -27.54 3.51 6.33
C PHE A 159 -27.65 4.54 7.45
N ALA A 160 -26.56 4.76 8.19
CA ALA A 160 -26.53 5.81 9.20
C ALA A 160 -26.79 7.19 8.56
N LEU A 161 -26.12 7.48 7.45
CA LEU A 161 -26.30 8.73 6.73
C LEU A 161 -27.76 8.94 6.28
N ARG A 162 -28.41 7.93 5.67
CA ARG A 162 -29.83 7.99 5.26
C ARG A 162 -30.82 8.18 6.42
N ILE A 163 -30.46 7.70 7.61
CA ILE A 163 -31.29 7.91 8.81
C ILE A 163 -31.11 9.32 9.36
N LEU A 164 -29.91 9.87 9.27
CA LEU A 164 -29.52 11.10 9.95
C LEU A 164 -29.59 12.35 9.08
N VAL A 165 -29.47 12.21 7.75
CA VAL A 165 -29.49 13.32 6.79
C VAL A 165 -30.61 13.11 5.77
N ASP A 166 -31.42 14.14 5.56
CA ASP A 166 -32.46 14.13 4.52
C ASP A 166 -31.84 14.24 3.13
N GLU A 167 -32.14 13.29 2.25
CA GLU A 167 -31.49 13.19 0.92
C GLU A 167 -31.84 14.39 -0.01
N GLN A 168 -32.99 15.08 0.22
CA GLN A 168 -33.43 16.17 -0.64
C GLN A 168 -32.95 17.53 -0.15
N THR A 169 -33.01 17.74 1.15
CA THR A 169 -32.64 19.02 1.77
C THR A 169 -31.21 19.09 2.26
N LEU A 170 -30.55 17.93 2.40
CA LEU A 170 -29.23 17.75 3.03
C LEU A 170 -29.19 18.26 4.49
N GLU A 171 -30.35 18.42 5.13
CA GLU A 171 -30.48 18.87 6.49
C GLU A 171 -30.58 17.68 7.47
N PRO A 172 -30.20 17.85 8.76
CA PRO A 172 -30.40 16.84 9.78
C PRO A 172 -31.86 16.44 9.96
N THR A 173 -32.14 15.15 9.96
CA THR A 173 -33.48 14.60 10.23
C THR A 173 -33.93 14.82 11.67
N GLU A 174 -35.16 14.48 12.00
CA GLU A 174 -35.65 14.54 13.39
C GLU A 174 -34.87 13.58 14.28
N THR A 175 -34.51 12.39 13.80
CA THR A 175 -33.68 11.42 14.49
C THR A 175 -32.30 12.01 14.80
N ALA A 176 -31.66 12.68 13.84
CA ALA A 176 -30.38 13.35 14.08
C ALA A 176 -30.48 14.45 15.16
N ARG A 177 -31.59 15.22 15.12
CA ARG A 177 -31.86 16.25 16.13
C ARG A 177 -32.11 15.67 17.54
N GLU A 178 -32.66 14.46 17.64
CA GLU A 178 -32.77 13.75 18.93
C GLU A 178 -31.39 13.34 19.45
N PHE A 179 -30.53 12.78 18.58
CA PHE A 179 -29.15 12.49 18.97
C PHE A 179 -28.37 13.75 19.36
N SER A 180 -28.54 14.86 18.64
CA SER A 180 -27.86 16.11 18.97
C SER A 180 -28.24 16.67 20.36
N LYS A 181 -29.46 16.39 20.84
CA LYS A 181 -29.88 16.73 22.21
C LYS A 181 -29.29 15.77 23.26
N HIS A 182 -29.07 14.50 22.85
CA HIS A 182 -28.58 13.46 23.75
C HIS A 182 -27.08 13.61 24.02
N PHE A 183 -26.29 13.95 23.01
CA PHE A 183 -24.84 14.09 23.14
C PHE A 183 -24.49 15.48 23.65
N GLU A 184 -23.86 15.56 24.83
CA GLU A 184 -23.32 16.82 25.36
C GLU A 184 -22.06 17.23 24.61
N GLU A 185 -21.16 16.26 24.39
CA GLU A 185 -19.89 16.42 23.64
C GLU A 185 -19.67 15.25 22.71
N ILE A 186 -19.10 15.51 21.54
CA ILE A 186 -18.68 14.54 20.53
C ILE A 186 -17.16 14.68 20.41
N MET A 187 -16.41 13.63 20.80
CA MET A 187 -14.97 13.62 20.78
C MET A 187 -14.46 12.73 19.67
N ILE A 188 -13.60 13.26 18.80
CA ILE A 188 -13.09 12.56 17.62
C ILE A 188 -11.56 12.59 17.68
N ASP A 189 -10.94 11.42 17.70
CA ASP A 189 -9.49 11.26 17.58
C ASP A 189 -9.10 10.95 16.14
N GLU A 190 -7.85 11.25 15.78
CA GLU A 190 -7.31 11.03 14.42
C GLU A 190 -8.19 11.64 13.31
N TYR A 191 -8.74 12.83 13.55
CA TYR A 191 -9.75 13.44 12.66
C TYR A 191 -9.26 13.63 11.21
N GLN A 192 -7.95 13.75 10.96
CA GLN A 192 -7.37 13.82 9.61
C GLN A 192 -7.60 12.56 8.76
N ASP A 193 -8.04 11.45 9.37
CA ASP A 193 -8.35 10.21 8.67
C ASP A 193 -9.84 10.02 8.38
N SER A 194 -10.68 11.00 8.75
CA SER A 194 -12.12 10.97 8.49
C SER A 194 -12.42 11.10 6.99
N ASN A 195 -13.48 10.40 6.54
CA ASN A 195 -14.03 10.54 5.20
C ASN A 195 -15.26 11.46 5.19
N GLN A 196 -15.77 11.80 4.01
CA GLN A 196 -16.91 12.71 3.89
C GLN A 196 -18.19 12.15 4.52
N VAL A 197 -18.47 10.85 4.40
CA VAL A 197 -19.66 10.21 4.98
C VAL A 197 -19.62 10.30 6.51
N GLN A 198 -18.47 10.05 7.10
CA GLN A 198 -18.27 10.20 8.55
C GLN A 198 -18.45 11.64 9.00
N GLU A 199 -17.90 12.61 8.25
CA GLU A 199 -18.10 14.04 8.53
C GLU A 199 -19.58 14.43 8.49
N ASP A 200 -20.32 14.00 7.47
CA ASP A 200 -21.74 14.32 7.31
C ASP A 200 -22.57 13.70 8.46
N ILE A 201 -22.26 12.47 8.88
CA ILE A 201 -22.88 11.82 10.04
C ILE A 201 -22.60 12.61 11.32
N LEU A 202 -21.35 12.94 11.58
CA LEU A 202 -20.93 13.67 12.79
C LEU A 202 -21.55 15.06 12.86
N THR A 203 -21.56 15.78 11.76
CA THR A 203 -22.18 17.10 11.65
C THR A 203 -23.68 17.01 11.89
N ALA A 204 -24.38 16.01 11.33
CA ALA A 204 -25.83 15.85 11.50
C ALA A 204 -26.24 15.62 12.97
N ILE A 205 -25.43 14.89 13.74
CA ILE A 205 -25.70 14.62 15.16
C ILE A 205 -25.09 15.65 16.12
N SER A 206 -24.33 16.62 15.61
CA SER A 206 -23.77 17.72 16.40
C SER A 206 -24.83 18.80 16.67
N ARG A 207 -24.47 19.80 17.47
CA ARG A 207 -25.26 21.02 17.71
C ARG A 207 -24.80 22.21 16.86
N GLU A 208 -23.89 21.97 15.93
CA GLU A 208 -23.30 23.02 15.10
C GLU A 208 -24.37 23.78 14.29
N HIS A 209 -25.38 23.06 13.78
CA HIS A 209 -26.56 23.65 13.11
C HIS A 209 -27.42 24.55 14.02
N GLN A 210 -27.24 24.46 15.35
CA GLN A 210 -27.89 25.34 16.32
C GLN A 210 -27.00 26.52 16.76
N GLY A 211 -25.80 26.63 16.18
CA GLY A 211 -24.79 27.63 16.57
C GLY A 211 -24.10 27.34 17.90
N VAL A 212 -24.17 26.08 18.37
CA VAL A 212 -23.53 25.64 19.62
C VAL A 212 -22.47 24.61 19.28
N GLY A 213 -21.19 24.92 19.54
CA GLY A 213 -20.11 23.98 19.36
C GLY A 213 -20.13 22.88 20.44
N ASN A 214 -20.22 21.62 20.03
CA ASN A 214 -20.10 20.46 20.92
C ASN A 214 -19.23 19.37 20.33
N MET A 215 -18.41 19.69 19.31
CA MET A 215 -17.44 18.76 18.74
C MET A 215 -16.04 19.12 19.21
N PHE A 216 -15.30 18.13 19.68
CA PHE A 216 -13.90 18.20 20.03
C PHE A 216 -13.10 17.25 19.15
N MET A 217 -12.31 17.79 18.25
CA MET A 217 -11.58 17.05 17.23
C MET A 217 -10.08 17.14 17.50
N VAL A 218 -9.40 16.01 17.51
CA VAL A 218 -7.95 15.93 17.66
C VAL A 218 -7.36 15.26 16.42
N GLY A 219 -6.26 15.79 15.92
CA GLY A 219 -5.59 15.22 14.77
C GLY A 219 -4.30 15.93 14.40
N ASP A 220 -3.57 15.33 13.48
CA ASP A 220 -2.37 15.89 12.87
C ASP A 220 -2.38 15.58 11.37
N VAL A 221 -2.61 16.59 10.56
CA VAL A 221 -2.68 16.43 9.10
C VAL A 221 -1.40 15.82 8.50
N LYS A 222 -0.23 16.05 9.14
CA LYS A 222 1.06 15.45 8.74
C LYS A 222 1.07 13.92 8.89
N GLN A 223 0.16 13.36 9.69
CA GLN A 223 -0.02 11.93 9.92
C GLN A 223 -1.18 11.33 9.11
N SER A 224 -1.75 12.07 8.15
CA SER A 224 -2.76 11.53 7.24
C SER A 224 -2.13 10.59 6.22
N ILE A 225 -2.27 9.28 6.43
CA ILE A 225 -1.70 8.23 5.60
C ILE A 225 -2.75 7.24 5.06
N TYR A 226 -4.05 7.52 5.27
CA TYR A 226 -5.16 6.64 4.88
C TYR A 226 -5.98 7.15 3.69
N ARG A 227 -5.40 7.98 2.81
CA ARG A 227 -6.09 8.47 1.61
C ARG A 227 -6.62 7.34 0.71
N PHE A 228 -5.94 6.20 0.67
CA PHE A 228 -6.41 5.01 -0.05
C PHE A 228 -7.67 4.37 0.56
N ARG A 229 -8.06 4.76 1.78
CA ARG A 229 -9.34 4.44 2.43
C ARG A 229 -10.36 5.58 2.34
N MET A 230 -10.20 6.47 1.37
CA MET A 230 -11.07 7.63 1.15
C MET A 230 -11.01 8.69 2.27
N ALA A 231 -9.98 8.66 3.14
CA ALA A 231 -9.74 9.73 4.08
C ALA A 231 -9.54 11.06 3.35
N ARG A 232 -10.11 12.13 3.90
CA ARG A 232 -10.08 13.49 3.35
C ARG A 232 -9.41 14.46 4.31
N PRO A 233 -8.07 14.55 4.31
CA PRO A 233 -7.35 15.51 5.15
C PRO A 233 -7.76 16.97 4.87
N GLU A 234 -8.37 17.23 3.72
CA GLU A 234 -8.93 18.54 3.37
C GLU A 234 -10.00 19.01 4.37
N LEU A 235 -10.79 18.10 4.96
CA LEU A 235 -11.77 18.42 6.00
C LEU A 235 -11.09 18.98 7.26
N PHE A 236 -9.98 18.36 7.65
CA PHE A 236 -9.17 18.87 8.75
C PHE A 236 -8.58 20.24 8.42
N MET A 237 -8.00 20.40 7.23
CA MET A 237 -7.38 21.65 6.80
C MET A 237 -8.39 22.80 6.67
N GLU A 238 -9.62 22.53 6.26
CA GLU A 238 -10.69 23.52 6.22
C GLU A 238 -10.94 24.09 7.61
N LYS A 239 -11.11 23.23 8.62
CA LYS A 239 -11.28 23.63 10.02
C LYS A 239 -10.03 24.34 10.56
N TYR A 240 -8.84 23.81 10.28
CA TYR A 240 -7.57 24.42 10.68
C TYR A 240 -7.41 25.86 10.18
N ASN A 241 -7.84 26.12 8.93
CA ASN A 241 -7.71 27.44 8.30
C ASN A 241 -8.85 28.41 8.70
N THR A 242 -10.00 27.92 9.13
CA THR A 242 -11.19 28.74 9.45
C THR A 242 -11.37 28.98 10.94
N TYR A 243 -10.92 28.06 11.79
CA TYR A 243 -11.01 28.19 13.24
C TYR A 243 -9.93 29.14 13.75
N THR A 244 -10.25 29.91 14.80
CA THR A 244 -9.36 30.93 15.37
C THR A 244 -8.73 30.45 16.69
N SER A 245 -7.60 31.01 17.07
CA SER A 245 -6.97 30.73 18.36
C SER A 245 -7.69 31.43 19.55
N ASP A 246 -8.59 32.37 19.25
CA ASP A 246 -9.35 33.06 20.25
C ASP A 246 -10.47 32.20 20.85
N ASP A 247 -10.91 32.51 22.06
CA ASP A 247 -12.05 31.86 22.72
C ASP A 247 -13.34 32.14 21.93
N SER A 248 -13.75 31.21 21.13
CA SER A 248 -14.88 31.32 20.20
C SER A 248 -15.58 29.98 20.04
N ALA A 249 -16.74 29.96 19.36
CA ALA A 249 -17.48 28.74 19.05
C ALA A 249 -16.69 27.77 18.15
N HIS A 250 -15.71 28.29 17.40
CA HIS A 250 -14.83 27.54 16.51
C HIS A 250 -13.38 27.81 16.87
N GLN A 251 -12.96 27.27 18.01
CA GLN A 251 -11.62 27.48 18.55
C GLN A 251 -10.64 26.44 18.05
N ARG A 252 -9.43 26.89 17.64
CA ARG A 252 -8.26 26.06 17.32
C ARG A 252 -7.26 26.12 18.48
N ILE A 253 -6.78 24.95 18.90
CA ILE A 253 -5.73 24.81 19.91
C ILE A 253 -4.56 24.07 19.30
N ASP A 254 -3.43 24.73 19.13
CA ASP A 254 -2.24 24.15 18.53
C ASP A 254 -1.36 23.49 19.60
N LEU A 255 -1.08 22.19 19.43
CA LEU A 255 -0.24 21.40 20.33
C LEU A 255 1.14 21.21 19.71
N HIS A 256 2.12 22.00 20.14
CA HIS A 256 3.46 22.01 19.56
C HIS A 256 4.44 21.04 20.20
N LYS A 257 4.13 20.47 21.38
CA LYS A 257 5.06 19.66 22.15
C LYS A 257 4.91 18.18 21.88
N ASN A 258 6.02 17.55 21.50
CA ASN A 258 6.14 16.10 21.35
C ASN A 258 6.72 15.48 22.63
N PHE A 259 5.98 14.56 23.26
CA PHE A 259 6.36 13.89 24.50
C PHE A 259 6.90 12.46 24.27
N ARG A 260 7.00 12.04 23.00
CA ARG A 260 7.39 10.66 22.63
C ARG A 260 8.86 10.55 22.26
N SER A 261 9.38 11.50 21.52
CA SER A 261 10.70 11.40 20.89
C SER A 261 11.75 12.27 21.55
N ARG A 262 13.01 11.86 21.45
CA ARG A 262 14.17 12.64 21.89
C ARG A 262 14.40 13.85 20.97
N ASN A 263 15.06 14.89 21.51
CA ASN A 263 15.33 16.12 20.79
C ASN A 263 16.05 15.88 19.46
N GLU A 264 17.05 15.03 19.47
CA GLU A 264 17.87 14.74 18.29
C GLU A 264 17.05 14.13 17.13
N VAL A 265 16.00 13.34 17.47
CA VAL A 265 15.06 12.79 16.48
C VAL A 265 14.14 13.89 15.94
N LEU A 266 13.63 14.76 16.81
CA LEU A 266 12.76 15.87 16.41
C LEU A 266 13.52 16.87 15.52
N ASP A 267 14.73 17.26 15.92
CA ASP A 267 15.57 18.19 15.16
C ASP A 267 15.89 17.64 13.76
N PHE A 268 16.23 16.34 13.66
CA PHE A 268 16.48 15.68 12.38
C PHE A 268 15.23 15.63 11.51
N THR A 269 14.08 15.32 12.10
CA THR A 269 12.80 15.29 11.41
C THR A 269 12.42 16.66 10.89
N ASN A 270 12.55 17.70 11.74
CA ASN A 270 12.32 19.09 11.35
C ASN A 270 13.24 19.52 10.19
N ASP A 271 14.55 19.22 10.27
CA ASP A 271 15.52 19.57 9.21
C ASP A 271 15.15 18.98 7.84
N ILE A 272 14.63 17.75 7.83
CA ILE A 272 14.14 17.12 6.59
C ILE A 272 12.87 17.81 6.10
N PHE A 273 11.86 17.97 6.95
CA PHE A 273 10.54 18.43 6.52
C PHE A 273 10.49 19.91 6.20
N TYR A 274 11.30 20.75 6.82
CA TYR A 274 11.50 22.15 6.36
C TYR A 274 11.97 22.23 4.89
N LYS A 275 12.65 21.20 4.39
CA LYS A 275 13.19 21.18 3.02
C LYS A 275 12.26 20.55 2.00
N ILE A 276 11.39 19.61 2.42
CA ILE A 276 10.64 18.77 1.48
C ILE A 276 9.11 18.87 1.61
N MET A 277 8.57 19.42 2.71
CA MET A 277 7.14 19.52 2.91
C MET A 277 6.68 20.96 2.70
N ALA A 278 5.96 21.18 1.61
CA ALA A 278 5.38 22.46 1.25
C ALA A 278 3.90 22.29 0.89
N ALA A 279 3.17 23.40 0.77
CA ALA A 279 1.73 23.39 0.51
C ALA A 279 1.36 22.67 -0.81
N ASP A 280 2.25 22.71 -1.80
CA ASP A 280 2.10 22.04 -3.10
C ASP A 280 2.47 20.54 -3.07
N LEU A 281 3.23 20.10 -2.04
CA LEU A 281 3.68 18.71 -1.88
C LEU A 281 3.13 18.04 -0.61
N GLY A 282 1.95 18.32 -0.17
CA GLY A 282 1.39 17.69 1.04
C GLY A 282 0.25 18.50 1.65
N ASN A 283 -0.17 19.56 0.98
CA ASN A 283 -1.20 20.50 1.44
C ASN A 283 -0.89 21.17 2.78
N VAL A 284 0.36 21.08 3.28
CA VAL A 284 0.82 21.67 4.53
C VAL A 284 2.13 22.37 4.30
N GLN A 285 2.18 23.65 4.65
CA GLN A 285 3.45 24.36 4.76
C GLN A 285 4.12 23.98 6.08
N TYR A 286 5.32 23.40 6.00
CA TYR A 286 6.10 23.06 7.19
C TYR A 286 6.91 24.27 7.63
N ASP A 287 6.43 24.95 8.64
CA ASP A 287 7.00 26.14 9.24
C ASP A 287 7.18 25.95 10.76
N ASP A 288 7.44 27.01 11.49
CA ASP A 288 7.65 26.96 12.95
C ASP A 288 6.38 26.50 13.69
N ASP A 289 5.18 26.75 13.15
CA ASP A 289 3.92 26.30 13.74
C ASP A 289 3.69 24.79 13.49
N ALA A 290 4.18 24.26 12.38
CA ALA A 290 4.08 22.83 12.05
C ALA A 290 5.23 22.00 12.66
N ALA A 291 6.33 22.64 13.09
CA ALA A 291 7.52 21.98 13.60
C ALA A 291 7.28 21.24 14.94
N LEU A 292 8.11 20.23 15.18
CA LEU A 292 8.04 19.41 16.39
C LEU A 292 8.96 20.00 17.49
N TYR A 293 8.41 20.25 18.67
CA TYR A 293 9.16 20.75 19.82
C TYR A 293 9.22 19.73 20.94
N PRO A 294 10.36 19.62 21.66
CA PRO A 294 10.50 18.65 22.74
C PRO A 294 9.58 19.00 23.94
N GLY A 295 8.82 18.02 24.38
CA GLY A 295 7.96 18.12 25.58
C GLY A 295 8.41 17.19 26.71
N ALA A 296 9.18 16.14 26.40
CA ALA A 296 9.71 15.18 27.37
C ALA A 296 11.19 15.45 27.67
N SER A 297 11.61 15.03 28.87
CA SER A 297 13.02 15.06 29.28
C SER A 297 13.62 13.67 29.20
N TYR A 298 14.77 13.56 28.53
CA TYR A 298 15.54 12.32 28.40
C TYR A 298 16.90 12.44 29.07
N PRO A 299 17.52 11.31 29.49
CA PRO A 299 18.91 11.31 29.96
C PRO A 299 19.86 11.94 28.94
N LYS A 300 20.87 12.68 29.42
CA LYS A 300 21.82 13.39 28.57
C LYS A 300 22.85 12.43 27.92
N GLU A 301 22.39 11.56 27.07
CA GLU A 301 23.24 10.81 26.17
C GLU A 301 22.93 11.16 24.72
N THR A 302 23.96 11.32 23.91
CA THR A 302 23.79 11.72 22.51
C THR A 302 23.45 10.48 21.68
N MET A 303 22.19 10.38 21.25
CA MET A 303 21.70 9.36 20.35
C MET A 303 21.29 10.03 19.04
N ARG A 304 22.21 10.09 18.09
CA ARG A 304 21.99 10.79 16.82
C ARG A 304 21.25 9.91 15.83
N PRO A 305 20.30 10.46 15.08
CA PRO A 305 19.78 9.82 13.88
C PRO A 305 20.90 9.52 12.89
N GLU A 306 20.79 8.41 12.17
CA GLU A 306 21.79 7.95 11.24
C GLU A 306 21.19 7.76 9.85
N LEU A 307 21.93 8.12 8.82
CA LEU A 307 21.62 7.81 7.43
C LEU A 307 22.54 6.66 6.97
N LEU A 308 21.93 5.50 6.71
CA LEU A 308 22.62 4.35 6.12
C LEU A 308 22.46 4.43 4.61
N LEU A 309 23.55 4.61 3.88
CA LEU A 309 23.56 4.78 2.44
C LEU A 309 24.30 3.62 1.76
N VAL A 310 23.65 3.02 0.75
CA VAL A 310 24.27 2.03 -0.14
C VAL A 310 24.41 2.63 -1.53
N ASP A 311 25.63 2.68 -2.06
CA ASP A 311 25.88 3.07 -3.45
C ASP A 311 25.94 1.82 -4.34
N TYR A 312 24.83 1.51 -4.99
CA TYR A 312 24.74 0.37 -5.92
C TYR A 312 25.55 0.53 -7.23
N LYS A 313 26.17 1.70 -7.43
CA LYS A 313 27.07 1.95 -8.58
C LYS A 313 28.53 1.68 -8.25
N ASP A 314 28.82 1.31 -7.01
CA ASP A 314 30.15 0.84 -6.61
C ASP A 314 30.51 -0.41 -7.42
N GLU A 315 31.74 -0.45 -7.96
CA GLU A 315 32.18 -1.52 -8.85
C GLU A 315 32.13 -2.89 -8.15
N ASP A 316 32.49 -2.95 -6.87
CA ASP A 316 32.49 -4.19 -6.08
C ASP A 316 31.06 -4.73 -5.84
N LEU A 317 30.08 -3.84 -5.67
CA LEU A 317 28.67 -4.22 -5.50
C LEU A 317 27.99 -4.56 -6.83
N SER A 318 28.36 -3.88 -7.91
CA SER A 318 27.77 -4.10 -9.24
C SER A 318 28.11 -5.48 -9.82
N GLU A 319 29.23 -6.10 -9.42
CA GLU A 319 29.63 -7.45 -9.81
C GLU A 319 28.83 -8.56 -9.09
N ILE A 320 28.24 -8.23 -7.93
CA ILE A 320 27.50 -9.19 -7.09
C ILE A 320 26.00 -9.18 -7.40
N ILE A 321 25.49 -8.08 -7.97
CA ILE A 321 24.06 -7.91 -8.25
C ILE A 321 23.70 -8.62 -9.56
N GLU A 322 23.12 -9.82 -9.46
CA GLU A 322 22.57 -10.57 -10.61
C GLU A 322 21.07 -10.27 -10.81
N ASP A 323 20.30 -10.18 -9.72
CA ASP A 323 18.88 -9.80 -9.71
C ASP A 323 18.70 -8.39 -9.12
N GLU A 324 18.42 -7.42 -9.97
CA GLU A 324 18.44 -6.00 -9.61
C GLU A 324 17.54 -5.64 -8.42
N ASP A 325 16.40 -6.31 -8.25
CA ASP A 325 15.46 -6.02 -7.15
C ASP A 325 15.70 -6.90 -5.91
N GLY A 326 16.03 -8.18 -6.08
CA GLY A 326 16.23 -9.13 -4.99
C GLY A 326 17.52 -8.87 -4.21
N ASP A 327 18.61 -8.68 -4.92
CA ASP A 327 19.95 -8.50 -4.34
C ASP A 327 20.08 -7.17 -3.59
N LYS A 328 19.46 -6.09 -4.09
CA LYS A 328 19.41 -4.79 -3.40
C LYS A 328 18.74 -4.89 -2.02
N VAL A 329 17.63 -5.65 -1.94
CA VAL A 329 16.96 -5.87 -0.66
C VAL A 329 17.82 -6.66 0.31
N GLN A 330 18.56 -7.66 -0.17
CA GLN A 330 19.48 -8.44 0.67
C GLN A 330 20.63 -7.60 1.20
N ILE A 331 21.24 -6.75 0.36
CA ILE A 331 22.32 -5.84 0.76
C ILE A 331 21.83 -4.85 1.82
N GLU A 332 20.65 -4.25 1.62
CA GLU A 332 20.02 -3.36 2.59
C GLU A 332 19.77 -4.09 3.92
N ALA A 333 19.25 -5.32 3.86
CA ALA A 333 19.00 -6.14 5.05
C ALA A 333 20.30 -6.51 5.81
N LEU A 334 21.40 -6.81 5.11
CA LEU A 334 22.69 -7.06 5.73
C LEU A 334 23.26 -5.81 6.42
N LEU A 335 23.09 -4.63 5.82
CA LEU A 335 23.49 -3.37 6.44
C LEU A 335 22.71 -3.12 7.73
N ILE A 336 21.39 -3.34 7.71
CA ILE A 336 20.53 -3.26 8.89
C ILE A 336 20.94 -4.29 9.94
N ALA A 337 21.20 -5.55 9.56
CA ALA A 337 21.65 -6.60 10.47
C ALA A 337 22.94 -6.23 11.20
N ASN A 338 23.93 -5.70 10.48
CA ASN A 338 25.19 -5.25 11.06
C ASN A 338 24.96 -4.09 12.05
N ARG A 339 24.06 -3.16 11.72
CA ARG A 339 23.74 -2.06 12.64
C ARG A 339 23.01 -2.54 13.89
N ILE A 340 22.09 -3.50 13.76
CA ILE A 340 21.40 -4.13 14.89
C ILE A 340 22.41 -4.82 15.82
N ARG A 341 23.36 -5.59 15.29
CA ARG A 341 24.42 -6.22 16.12
C ARG A 341 25.20 -5.18 16.93
N SER A 342 25.63 -4.10 16.29
CA SER A 342 26.32 -3.01 16.98
C SER A 342 25.46 -2.35 18.08
N LEU A 343 24.16 -2.20 17.84
CA LEU A 343 23.21 -1.68 18.84
C LEU A 343 23.01 -2.67 20.01
N MET A 344 22.97 -3.97 19.74
CA MET A 344 22.85 -4.99 20.80
C MET A 344 24.10 -5.07 21.69
N GLU A 345 25.29 -4.76 21.15
CA GLU A 345 26.54 -4.73 21.92
C GLU A 345 26.66 -3.47 22.79
N ASN A 346 26.34 -2.30 22.26
CA ASN A 346 26.67 -1.02 22.89
C ASN A 346 25.49 -0.05 23.00
N GLY A 347 24.34 -0.39 22.44
CA GLY A 347 23.18 0.51 22.39
C GLY A 347 22.46 0.59 23.74
N MET A 348 21.99 1.79 24.05
CA MET A 348 21.17 2.07 25.23
C MET A 348 19.84 2.68 24.80
N VAL A 349 18.78 2.37 25.51
CA VAL A 349 17.46 2.98 25.34
C VAL A 349 16.92 3.44 26.68
N THR A 350 16.03 4.42 26.67
CA THR A 350 15.35 4.87 27.89
C THR A 350 14.17 3.94 28.17
N ASP A 351 14.15 3.31 29.32
CA ASP A 351 13.01 2.54 29.77
C ASP A 351 11.82 3.45 30.08
N LYS A 352 10.70 3.20 29.46
CA LYS A 352 9.50 4.05 29.58
C LYS A 352 8.93 4.11 30.99
N LYS A 353 9.06 3.03 31.78
CA LYS A 353 8.49 2.94 33.14
C LYS A 353 9.37 3.61 34.18
N THR A 354 10.69 3.46 34.04
CA THR A 354 11.65 3.92 35.04
C THR A 354 12.31 5.25 34.66
N GLY A 355 12.27 5.66 33.39
CA GLY A 355 12.98 6.80 32.85
C GLY A 355 14.50 6.61 32.82
N GLN A 356 15.02 5.43 33.16
CA GLN A 356 16.46 5.14 33.20
C GLN A 356 16.95 4.48 31.90
N LEU A 357 18.25 4.60 31.65
CA LEU A 357 18.87 3.92 30.53
C LEU A 357 19.03 2.43 30.83
N ARG A 358 18.73 1.59 29.85
CA ARG A 358 19.01 0.15 29.82
C ARG A 358 19.56 -0.28 28.47
N ALA A 359 20.20 -1.44 28.43
CA ALA A 359 20.63 -2.03 27.16
C ALA A 359 19.47 -2.26 26.20
N VAL A 360 19.74 -2.12 24.91
CA VAL A 360 18.78 -2.42 23.82
C VAL A 360 18.44 -3.91 23.86
N GLN A 361 17.18 -4.23 23.56
CA GLN A 361 16.68 -5.57 23.33
C GLN A 361 16.09 -5.65 21.92
N TYR A 362 15.96 -6.84 21.34
CA TYR A 362 15.42 -7.00 19.99
C TYR A 362 13.99 -6.42 19.86
N ARG A 363 13.14 -6.54 20.90
CA ARG A 363 11.79 -5.98 20.95
C ARG A 363 11.73 -4.45 20.93
N ASP A 364 12.83 -3.77 21.19
CA ASP A 364 12.92 -2.31 21.11
C ASP A 364 13.08 -1.81 19.67
N ILE A 365 13.37 -2.73 18.74
CA ILE A 365 13.75 -2.42 17.36
C ILE A 365 12.59 -2.74 16.42
N VAL A 366 12.24 -1.75 15.59
CA VAL A 366 11.29 -1.93 14.49
C VAL A 366 11.93 -1.55 13.15
N ILE A 367 11.61 -2.29 12.11
CA ILE A 367 11.97 -1.98 10.73
C ILE A 367 10.67 -1.64 9.98
N LEU A 368 10.56 -0.40 9.52
CA LEU A 368 9.39 0.13 8.84
C LEU A 368 9.64 0.23 7.34
N SER A 369 8.68 -0.19 6.55
CA SER A 369 8.65 0.01 5.10
C SER A 369 7.25 0.34 4.60
N ARG A 370 7.11 0.85 3.38
CA ARG A 370 5.79 1.09 2.75
C ARG A 370 5.02 -0.20 2.50
N SER A 371 5.72 -1.30 2.19
CA SER A 371 5.11 -2.60 1.90
C SER A 371 6.04 -3.70 2.41
N VAL A 372 5.48 -4.70 3.07
CA VAL A 372 6.25 -5.81 3.67
C VAL A 372 6.04 -7.15 2.97
N ALA A 373 5.20 -7.25 1.93
CA ALA A 373 4.84 -8.52 1.30
C ALA A 373 6.09 -9.37 0.94
N THR A 374 6.73 -9.10 -0.20
CA THR A 374 7.95 -9.81 -0.61
C THR A 374 9.18 -9.32 0.17
N TRP A 375 9.31 -8.01 0.31
CA TRP A 375 10.45 -7.34 0.94
C TRP A 375 10.65 -7.79 2.41
N GLY A 376 9.58 -7.82 3.20
CA GLY A 376 9.65 -8.16 4.62
C GLY A 376 10.13 -9.59 4.86
N ASN A 377 9.70 -10.53 4.03
CA ASN A 377 10.13 -11.93 4.13
C ASN A 377 11.62 -12.09 3.79
N THR A 378 12.12 -11.37 2.78
CA THR A 378 13.55 -11.36 2.43
C THR A 378 14.38 -10.79 3.58
N VAL A 379 13.97 -9.65 4.14
CA VAL A 379 14.66 -9.04 5.29
C VAL A 379 14.66 -9.98 6.49
N ALA A 380 13.53 -10.60 6.82
CA ALA A 380 13.45 -11.55 7.94
C ALA A 380 14.34 -12.78 7.73
N ALA A 381 14.45 -13.29 6.50
CA ALA A 381 15.33 -14.41 6.17
C ALA A 381 16.81 -14.02 6.41
N VAL A 382 17.24 -12.87 5.88
CA VAL A 382 18.62 -12.37 6.08
C VAL A 382 18.93 -12.12 7.57
N LEU A 383 18.00 -11.51 8.32
CA LEU A 383 18.18 -11.30 9.76
C LEU A 383 18.34 -12.65 10.50
N LYS A 384 17.52 -13.63 10.15
CA LYS A 384 17.60 -14.97 10.73
C LYS A 384 18.92 -15.67 10.41
N ASP A 385 19.41 -15.56 9.16
CA ASP A 385 20.72 -16.09 8.76
C ASP A 385 21.88 -15.39 9.51
N CYS A 386 21.61 -14.19 10.02
CA CYS A 386 22.50 -13.43 10.87
C CYS A 386 22.29 -13.69 12.39
N ASP A 387 21.52 -14.71 12.80
CA ASP A 387 21.16 -15.04 14.19
C ASP A 387 20.39 -13.93 14.92
N ILE A 388 19.67 -13.06 14.17
CA ILE A 388 18.82 -12.01 14.72
C ILE A 388 17.36 -12.48 14.66
N PRO A 389 16.68 -12.66 15.81
CA PRO A 389 15.29 -13.05 15.82
C PRO A 389 14.41 -11.93 15.25
N ALA A 390 13.69 -12.21 14.18
CA ALA A 390 12.85 -11.26 13.50
C ALA A 390 11.45 -11.82 13.22
N HIS A 391 10.45 -10.95 13.30
CA HIS A 391 9.05 -11.26 12.99
C HIS A 391 8.48 -10.25 12.00
N VAL A 392 7.83 -10.75 10.94
CA VAL A 392 7.14 -9.92 9.94
C VAL A 392 5.66 -9.83 10.28
N GLU A 393 5.20 -8.64 10.60
CA GLU A 393 3.78 -8.39 10.76
C GLU A 393 3.11 -8.22 9.38
N SER A 394 2.86 -9.34 8.70
CA SER A 394 2.14 -9.34 7.43
C SER A 394 0.71 -9.85 7.61
N ASN A 395 -0.23 -9.32 6.80
CA ASN A 395 -1.60 -9.87 6.72
C ASN A 395 -1.69 -10.95 5.62
N THR A 396 -0.56 -11.48 5.16
CA THR A 396 -0.49 -12.45 4.06
C THR A 396 0.35 -13.64 4.49
N GLY A 397 0.07 -14.81 3.91
CA GLY A 397 0.86 -16.01 4.14
C GLY A 397 0.15 -17.11 4.92
N TYR A 398 -1.00 -16.84 5.52
CA TYR A 398 -1.76 -17.83 6.29
C TYR A 398 -2.12 -19.05 5.45
N PHE A 399 -2.79 -18.82 4.31
CA PHE A 399 -3.20 -19.91 3.43
C PHE A 399 -2.03 -20.57 2.70
N SER A 400 -0.87 -19.95 2.61
CA SER A 400 0.34 -20.53 2.02
C SER A 400 1.18 -21.31 3.03
N SER A 401 0.88 -21.24 4.32
CA SER A 401 1.59 -21.99 5.34
C SER A 401 1.40 -23.49 5.16
N TYR A 402 2.48 -24.26 5.38
CA TYR A 402 2.51 -25.70 5.10
C TYR A 402 1.40 -26.47 5.80
N GLU A 403 1.19 -26.25 7.09
CA GLU A 403 0.17 -26.93 7.88
C GLU A 403 -1.25 -26.65 7.34
N ILE A 404 -1.52 -25.44 6.88
CA ILE A 404 -2.83 -25.07 6.35
C ILE A 404 -3.02 -25.67 4.95
N GLN A 405 -1.98 -25.67 4.11
CA GLN A 405 -2.05 -26.31 2.78
C GLN A 405 -2.32 -27.81 2.87
N VAL A 406 -1.71 -28.51 3.83
CA VAL A 406 -1.97 -29.94 4.06
C VAL A 406 -3.41 -30.17 4.48
N ILE A 407 -3.93 -29.40 5.44
CA ILE A 407 -5.30 -29.51 5.91
C ILE A 407 -6.30 -29.19 4.80
N LEU A 408 -6.09 -28.10 4.06
CA LEU A 408 -6.95 -27.72 2.93
C LEU A 408 -6.94 -28.78 1.82
N SER A 409 -5.78 -29.40 1.55
CA SER A 409 -5.69 -30.51 0.61
C SER A 409 -6.50 -31.73 1.08
N MET A 410 -6.44 -32.05 2.37
CA MET A 410 -7.27 -33.11 2.96
C MET A 410 -8.76 -32.79 2.85
N LEU A 411 -9.21 -31.57 3.17
CA LEU A 411 -10.60 -31.15 3.01
C LEU A 411 -11.06 -31.24 1.55
N ARG A 412 -10.20 -30.86 0.59
CA ARG A 412 -10.50 -30.94 -0.85
C ARG A 412 -10.72 -32.37 -1.32
N ILE A 413 -9.90 -33.33 -0.85
CA ILE A 413 -10.11 -34.75 -1.24
C ILE A 413 -11.27 -35.39 -0.52
N LEU A 414 -11.62 -34.94 0.69
CA LEU A 414 -12.85 -35.40 1.38
C LEU A 414 -14.11 -34.93 0.63
N ASP A 415 -14.10 -33.73 0.07
CA ASP A 415 -15.17 -33.19 -0.76
C ASP A 415 -15.18 -33.88 -2.14
N ASN A 416 -14.07 -33.82 -2.86
CA ASN A 416 -13.90 -34.45 -4.17
C ASN A 416 -12.56 -35.18 -4.26
N PRO A 417 -12.55 -36.54 -4.17
CA PRO A 417 -11.33 -37.33 -4.17
C PRO A 417 -10.63 -37.43 -5.53
N LEU A 418 -11.24 -36.94 -6.62
CA LEU A 418 -10.69 -37.00 -7.98
C LEU A 418 -9.76 -35.83 -8.33
N GLN A 419 -9.22 -35.12 -7.33
CA GLN A 419 -8.31 -34.01 -7.52
C GLN A 419 -6.85 -34.48 -7.37
N ASP A 420 -6.07 -34.44 -8.45
CA ASP A 420 -4.71 -34.99 -8.52
C ASP A 420 -3.74 -34.30 -7.55
N ILE A 421 -3.70 -32.94 -7.55
CA ILE A 421 -2.77 -32.17 -6.73
C ILE A 421 -3.06 -32.31 -5.22
N PRO A 422 -4.30 -32.12 -4.74
CA PRO A 422 -4.62 -32.35 -3.33
C PRO A 422 -4.36 -33.80 -2.88
N MET A 423 -4.66 -34.79 -3.72
CA MET A 423 -4.40 -36.21 -3.42
C MET A 423 -2.90 -36.44 -3.22
N ALA A 424 -2.08 -36.01 -4.18
CA ALA A 424 -0.62 -36.16 -4.08
C ALA A 424 -0.06 -35.40 -2.83
N ALA A 425 -0.56 -34.20 -2.56
CA ALA A 425 -0.13 -33.41 -1.42
C ALA A 425 -0.43 -34.10 -0.07
N VAL A 426 -1.59 -34.76 0.06
CA VAL A 426 -1.94 -35.51 1.28
C VAL A 426 -1.09 -36.76 1.41
N LEU A 427 -0.90 -37.54 0.33
CA LEU A 427 -0.09 -38.75 0.35
C LEU A 427 1.38 -38.46 0.69
N ALA A 428 1.94 -37.36 0.15
CA ALA A 428 3.31 -36.93 0.45
C ALA A 428 3.44 -36.29 1.84
N SER A 429 2.32 -35.83 2.46
CA SER A 429 2.36 -35.17 3.76
C SER A 429 2.60 -36.16 4.91
N PRO A 430 2.93 -35.67 6.12
CA PRO A 430 3.08 -36.52 7.31
C PRO A 430 1.82 -37.29 7.71
N ILE A 431 0.67 -36.99 7.12
CA ILE A 431 -0.57 -37.75 7.31
C ILE A 431 -0.42 -39.19 6.80
N VAL A 432 0.27 -39.38 5.67
CA VAL A 432 0.52 -40.69 5.09
C VAL A 432 2.02 -41.00 5.04
N GLY A 433 2.85 -40.02 4.69
CA GLY A 433 4.31 -40.13 4.72
C GLY A 433 4.88 -40.94 3.55
N MET A 434 4.31 -40.79 2.36
CA MET A 434 4.86 -41.40 1.15
C MET A 434 5.96 -40.52 0.55
N ASP A 435 7.01 -41.16 0.07
CA ASP A 435 8.07 -40.49 -0.69
C ASP A 435 7.78 -40.44 -2.20
N ASP A 436 8.66 -39.73 -2.95
CA ASP A 436 8.48 -39.58 -4.41
C ASP A 436 8.54 -40.91 -5.18
N GLU A 437 9.29 -41.88 -4.67
CA GLU A 437 9.39 -43.20 -5.27
C GLU A 437 8.07 -43.98 -5.08
N GLU A 438 7.52 -43.98 -3.88
CA GLU A 438 6.23 -44.62 -3.56
C GLU A 438 5.08 -43.99 -4.37
N LEU A 439 5.06 -42.67 -4.53
CA LEU A 439 4.08 -41.98 -5.39
C LEU A 439 4.24 -42.35 -6.88
N SER A 440 5.48 -42.50 -7.35
CA SER A 440 5.78 -42.91 -8.71
C SER A 440 5.36 -44.37 -8.99
N GLN A 441 5.46 -45.24 -7.98
CA GLN A 441 5.01 -46.63 -8.06
C GLN A 441 3.48 -46.71 -8.25
N ILE A 442 2.69 -45.90 -7.52
CA ILE A 442 1.24 -45.79 -7.74
C ILE A 442 0.96 -45.42 -9.20
N ARG A 443 1.63 -44.37 -9.71
CA ARG A 443 1.44 -43.91 -11.07
C ARG A 443 1.80 -44.97 -12.12
N SER A 444 2.82 -45.79 -11.84
CA SER A 444 3.31 -46.85 -12.72
C SER A 444 2.39 -48.06 -12.72
N ALA A 445 1.77 -48.38 -11.58
CA ALA A 445 0.86 -49.53 -11.45
C ALA A 445 -0.50 -49.29 -12.15
N PHE A 446 -0.96 -48.03 -12.21
CA PHE A 446 -2.26 -47.65 -12.77
C PHE A 446 -2.10 -46.66 -13.93
N LYS A 447 -1.71 -47.15 -15.10
CA LYS A 447 -1.51 -46.31 -16.31
C LYS A 447 -2.83 -45.91 -16.96
N GLY A 448 -2.88 -44.73 -17.57
CA GLY A 448 -4.02 -44.28 -18.39
C GLY A 448 -5.16 -43.62 -17.64
N VAL A 449 -5.09 -43.52 -16.31
CA VAL A 449 -6.06 -42.81 -15.46
C VAL A 449 -5.40 -41.58 -14.79
N SER A 450 -6.16 -40.68 -14.15
CA SER A 450 -5.60 -39.58 -13.37
C SER A 450 -4.85 -40.12 -12.15
N PHE A 451 -3.97 -39.29 -11.55
CA PHE A 451 -3.23 -39.69 -10.34
C PHE A 451 -4.18 -40.00 -9.16
N ALA A 452 -5.20 -39.19 -8.99
CA ALA A 452 -6.19 -39.39 -7.93
C ALA A 452 -6.96 -40.72 -8.11
N GLN A 453 -7.34 -41.05 -9.33
CA GLN A 453 -7.93 -42.35 -9.62
C GLN A 453 -6.97 -43.53 -9.36
N ALA A 454 -5.70 -43.38 -9.77
CA ALA A 454 -4.66 -44.35 -9.48
C ALA A 454 -4.48 -44.58 -7.98
N ALA A 455 -4.44 -43.48 -7.18
CA ALA A 455 -4.33 -43.56 -5.74
C ALA A 455 -5.54 -44.24 -5.09
N LEU A 456 -6.76 -43.93 -5.54
CA LEU A 456 -7.98 -44.60 -5.04
C LEU A 456 -7.99 -46.09 -5.38
N SER A 457 -7.58 -46.49 -6.59
CA SER A 457 -7.45 -47.89 -6.96
C SER A 457 -6.37 -48.63 -6.14
N ALA A 458 -5.25 -47.95 -5.85
CA ALA A 458 -4.20 -48.46 -4.98
C ALA A 458 -4.69 -48.64 -3.54
N MET A 459 -5.44 -47.65 -3.00
CA MET A 459 -6.09 -47.74 -1.68
C MET A 459 -7.10 -48.90 -1.60
N ALA A 460 -7.79 -49.20 -2.68
CA ALA A 460 -8.71 -50.32 -2.78
C ALA A 460 -8.02 -51.68 -2.96
N GLY A 461 -6.70 -51.71 -3.12
CA GLY A 461 -5.93 -52.94 -3.37
C GLY A 461 -6.17 -53.55 -4.75
N GLU A 462 -6.63 -52.77 -5.73
CA GLU A 462 -6.85 -53.21 -7.08
C GLU A 462 -5.53 -53.68 -7.74
N ASN A 463 -5.62 -54.61 -8.68
CA ASN A 463 -4.47 -55.22 -9.34
C ASN A 463 -3.47 -55.89 -8.39
N GLY A 464 -3.88 -56.19 -7.15
CA GLY A 464 -2.99 -56.75 -6.13
C GLY A 464 -1.96 -55.79 -5.58
N TYR A 465 -2.20 -54.47 -5.73
CA TYR A 465 -1.33 -53.46 -5.14
C TYR A 465 -1.47 -53.44 -3.61
N GLU A 466 -0.37 -53.65 -2.94
CA GLU A 466 -0.34 -53.70 -1.48
C GLU A 466 0.67 -52.70 -0.93
N ASP A 467 0.18 -51.76 -0.11
CA ASP A 467 0.98 -50.78 0.61
C ASP A 467 0.33 -50.51 1.99
N GLU A 468 1.11 -50.67 3.05
CA GLU A 468 0.60 -50.58 4.42
C GLU A 468 0.20 -49.14 4.81
N LYS A 469 0.93 -48.12 4.28
CA LYS A 469 0.60 -46.72 4.53
C LYS A 469 -0.75 -46.36 3.88
N LEU A 470 -0.94 -46.79 2.63
CA LEU A 470 -2.19 -46.57 1.90
C LEU A 470 -3.36 -47.34 2.51
N LYS A 471 -3.18 -48.58 2.95
CA LYS A 471 -4.22 -49.32 3.66
C LYS A 471 -4.66 -48.65 4.94
N ALA A 472 -3.70 -48.16 5.76
CA ALA A 472 -3.99 -47.45 6.97
C ALA A 472 -4.74 -46.13 6.70
N PHE A 473 -4.27 -45.37 5.69
CA PHE A 473 -4.90 -44.12 5.28
C PHE A 473 -6.30 -44.33 4.72
N ALA A 474 -6.52 -45.36 3.90
CA ALA A 474 -7.82 -45.67 3.34
C ALA A 474 -8.91 -45.81 4.42
N LEU A 475 -8.60 -46.49 5.52
CA LEU A 475 -9.53 -46.65 6.64
C LEU A 475 -9.91 -45.33 7.30
N VAL A 476 -8.94 -44.44 7.49
CA VAL A 476 -9.17 -43.10 8.04
C VAL A 476 -9.96 -42.23 7.05
N PHE A 477 -9.56 -42.26 5.78
CA PHE A 477 -10.20 -41.50 4.72
C PHE A 477 -11.67 -41.87 4.52
N GLU A 478 -12.01 -43.18 4.49
CA GLU A 478 -13.39 -43.63 4.36
C GLU A 478 -14.27 -43.22 5.54
N ARG A 479 -13.74 -43.32 6.78
CA ARG A 479 -14.46 -42.88 7.96
C ARG A 479 -14.74 -41.36 7.97
N LEU A 480 -13.72 -40.57 7.65
CA LEU A 480 -13.87 -39.12 7.58
C LEU A 480 -14.81 -38.71 6.46
N ARG A 481 -14.70 -39.35 5.27
CA ARG A 481 -15.56 -39.07 4.14
C ARG A 481 -17.02 -39.46 4.40
N GLY A 482 -17.24 -40.57 5.10
CA GLY A 482 -18.58 -40.96 5.54
C GLY A 482 -19.21 -40.00 6.51
N ALA A 483 -18.40 -39.26 7.30
CA ALA A 483 -18.85 -38.28 8.25
C ALA A 483 -19.17 -36.89 7.66
N VAL A 484 -18.69 -36.58 6.43
CA VAL A 484 -18.81 -35.25 5.80
C VAL A 484 -20.26 -34.75 5.74
N ALA A 485 -21.23 -35.63 5.48
CA ALA A 485 -22.61 -35.23 5.29
C ALA A 485 -23.32 -34.78 6.59
N ASP A 486 -22.93 -35.37 7.71
CA ASP A 486 -23.66 -35.25 8.98
C ASP A 486 -22.88 -34.52 10.09
N THR A 487 -21.61 -34.15 9.82
CA THR A 487 -20.73 -33.53 10.81
C THR A 487 -20.46 -32.07 10.46
N PRO A 488 -20.60 -31.12 11.42
CA PRO A 488 -20.15 -29.74 11.24
C PRO A 488 -18.68 -29.67 10.86
N ILE A 489 -18.30 -28.66 10.03
CA ILE A 489 -16.94 -28.58 9.45
C ILE A 489 -15.88 -28.44 10.55
N HIS A 490 -16.12 -27.64 11.56
CA HIS A 490 -15.18 -27.48 12.68
C HIS A 490 -14.99 -28.78 13.47
N GLU A 491 -16.06 -29.57 13.66
CA GLU A 491 -15.96 -30.88 14.29
C GLU A 491 -15.26 -31.90 13.38
N LEU A 492 -15.53 -31.85 12.07
CA LEU A 492 -14.82 -32.67 11.07
C LEU A 492 -13.32 -32.37 11.08
N LEU A 493 -12.93 -31.08 11.21
CA LEU A 493 -11.53 -30.67 11.34
C LEU A 493 -10.90 -31.25 12.62
N TYR A 494 -11.55 -31.15 13.78
CA TYR A 494 -11.06 -31.76 15.01
C TYR A 494 -10.87 -33.25 14.88
N ARG A 495 -11.85 -33.93 14.32
CA ARG A 495 -11.82 -35.38 14.12
C ARG A 495 -10.69 -35.78 13.16
N MET A 496 -10.54 -35.07 12.04
CA MET A 496 -9.46 -35.29 11.07
C MET A 496 -8.09 -35.11 11.73
N LEU A 497 -7.88 -34.06 12.48
CA LEU A 497 -6.61 -33.74 13.16
C LEU A 497 -6.26 -34.78 14.23
N ASP A 498 -7.26 -35.30 14.95
CA ASP A 498 -7.06 -36.33 15.98
C ASP A 498 -6.77 -37.69 15.34
N GLU A 499 -7.57 -38.14 14.33
CA GLU A 499 -7.40 -39.44 13.68
C GLU A 499 -6.10 -39.54 12.88
N THR A 500 -5.63 -38.43 12.28
CA THR A 500 -4.34 -38.36 11.55
C THR A 500 -3.14 -38.05 12.44
N GLY A 501 -3.35 -37.55 13.64
CA GLY A 501 -2.27 -37.08 14.53
C GLY A 501 -1.55 -35.83 14.02
N PHE A 502 -2.04 -35.19 12.95
CA PHE A 502 -1.36 -34.09 12.27
C PHE A 502 -1.20 -32.84 13.17
N TYR A 503 -2.16 -32.59 14.06
CA TYR A 503 -2.05 -31.48 15.03
C TYR A 503 -0.82 -31.61 15.94
N ARG A 504 -0.56 -32.84 16.44
CA ARG A 504 0.61 -33.13 17.29
C ARG A 504 1.91 -33.01 16.49
N TYR A 505 1.89 -33.51 15.27
CA TYR A 505 3.03 -33.40 14.36
C TYR A 505 3.37 -31.94 14.07
N ALA A 506 2.41 -31.14 13.64
CA ALA A 506 2.61 -29.71 13.36
C ALA A 506 3.12 -28.95 14.61
N SER A 507 2.63 -29.32 15.81
CA SER A 507 3.08 -28.72 17.07
C SER A 507 4.55 -29.06 17.42
N ALA A 508 5.06 -30.18 16.92
CA ALA A 508 6.45 -30.62 17.15
C ALA A 508 7.43 -30.10 16.08
N MET A 509 6.93 -29.51 14.98
CA MET A 509 7.78 -28.91 13.94
C MET A 509 8.43 -27.60 14.44
N PRO A 510 9.49 -27.11 13.75
CA PRO A 510 9.99 -25.75 13.96
C PRO A 510 8.85 -24.73 13.89
N ALA A 511 8.83 -23.76 14.80
CA ALA A 511 7.72 -22.81 15.01
C ALA A 511 6.37 -23.48 15.36
N GLY A 512 6.37 -24.61 16.04
CA GLY A 512 5.19 -25.43 16.32
C GLY A 512 4.07 -24.69 17.06
N LYS A 513 4.39 -23.72 17.94
CA LYS A 513 3.38 -22.87 18.60
C LYS A 513 2.57 -22.08 17.56
N ARG A 514 3.24 -21.45 16.57
CA ARG A 514 2.58 -20.71 15.48
C ARG A 514 1.74 -21.64 14.61
N ARG A 515 2.31 -22.78 14.21
CA ARG A 515 1.58 -23.76 13.38
C ARG A 515 0.30 -24.23 14.05
N ARG A 516 0.34 -24.48 15.35
CA ARG A 516 -0.84 -24.84 16.13
C ARG A 516 -1.88 -23.72 16.12
N GLN A 517 -1.47 -22.48 16.33
CA GLN A 517 -2.38 -21.32 16.31
C GLN A 517 -2.97 -21.10 14.91
N ASN A 518 -2.21 -21.32 13.84
CA ASN A 518 -2.75 -21.30 12.47
C ASN A 518 -3.85 -22.36 12.29
N ILE A 519 -3.64 -23.56 12.84
CA ILE A 519 -4.66 -24.62 12.77
C ILE A 519 -5.91 -24.25 13.59
N ASP A 520 -5.72 -23.73 14.81
CA ASP A 520 -6.81 -23.29 15.68
C ASP A 520 -7.62 -22.16 15.00
N MET A 521 -6.96 -21.23 14.33
CA MET A 521 -7.61 -20.17 13.54
C MET A 521 -8.44 -20.72 12.38
N LEU A 522 -7.99 -21.79 11.69
CA LEU A 522 -8.78 -22.43 10.63
C LEU A 522 -10.06 -23.05 11.20
N ILE A 523 -9.99 -23.65 12.39
CA ILE A 523 -11.14 -24.21 13.06
C ILE A 523 -12.13 -23.11 13.46
N GLU A 524 -11.65 -21.99 13.98
CA GLU A 524 -12.49 -20.84 14.31
C GLU A 524 -13.15 -20.24 13.06
N MET A 525 -12.41 -20.15 11.93
CA MET A 525 -12.97 -19.73 10.65
C MET A 525 -14.07 -20.67 10.17
N ALA A 526 -13.90 -21.99 10.32
CA ALA A 526 -14.92 -22.95 9.97
C ALA A 526 -16.18 -22.80 10.87
N ALA A 527 -16.00 -22.62 12.17
CA ALA A 527 -17.10 -22.40 13.11
C ALA A 527 -17.84 -21.07 12.84
N ALA A 528 -17.12 -20.02 12.46
CA ALA A 528 -17.71 -18.74 12.06
C ALA A 528 -18.49 -18.87 10.74
N TYR A 529 -17.92 -19.59 9.77
CA TYR A 529 -18.57 -19.85 8.48
C TYR A 529 -19.90 -20.59 8.65
N GLU A 530 -19.99 -21.55 9.56
CA GLU A 530 -21.20 -22.33 9.82
C GLU A 530 -22.36 -21.52 10.41
N LYS A 531 -22.07 -20.34 10.97
CA LYS A 531 -23.12 -19.39 11.40
C LYS A 531 -23.78 -18.67 10.24
N THR A 532 -23.18 -18.74 9.05
CA THR A 532 -23.75 -18.14 7.82
C THR A 532 -24.88 -19.01 7.22
N SER A 533 -25.52 -18.52 6.19
CA SER A 533 -26.57 -19.27 5.45
C SER A 533 -26.03 -20.42 4.60
N TYR A 534 -24.71 -20.49 4.40
CA TYR A 534 -24.05 -21.51 3.60
C TYR A 534 -23.47 -22.58 4.50
N LYS A 535 -23.78 -23.84 4.25
CA LYS A 535 -23.34 -24.98 5.05
C LYS A 535 -22.73 -26.07 4.19
N GLY A 536 -21.92 -26.92 4.80
CA GLY A 536 -21.31 -28.09 4.19
C GLY A 536 -19.91 -27.83 3.64
N LEU A 537 -19.14 -28.92 3.57
CA LEU A 537 -17.72 -28.91 3.22
C LEU A 537 -17.44 -28.30 1.84
N PHE A 538 -18.24 -28.66 0.82
CA PHE A 538 -18.11 -28.10 -0.53
C PHE A 538 -18.13 -26.57 -0.56
N HIS A 539 -19.10 -25.96 0.13
CA HIS A 539 -19.22 -24.51 0.15
C HIS A 539 -18.09 -23.84 0.94
N PHE A 540 -17.61 -24.48 1.99
CA PHE A 540 -16.48 -23.98 2.77
C PHE A 540 -15.17 -24.03 1.98
N VAL A 541 -14.86 -25.13 1.33
CA VAL A 541 -13.68 -25.26 0.45
C VAL A 541 -13.72 -24.18 -0.63
N ARG A 542 -14.88 -24.02 -1.30
CA ARG A 542 -15.06 -22.99 -2.31
C ARG A 542 -14.92 -21.56 -1.75
N TYR A 543 -15.39 -21.33 -0.54
CA TYR A 543 -15.20 -20.04 0.16
C TYR A 543 -13.71 -19.74 0.35
N ILE A 544 -12.93 -20.70 0.82
CA ILE A 544 -11.48 -20.56 0.99
C ILE A 544 -10.80 -20.35 -0.38
N ASP A 545 -11.17 -21.12 -1.41
CA ASP A 545 -10.60 -20.96 -2.76
C ASP A 545 -10.88 -19.56 -3.35
N ILE A 546 -12.06 -19.00 -3.07
CA ILE A 546 -12.43 -17.63 -3.46
C ILE A 546 -11.56 -16.62 -2.72
N GLN A 547 -11.37 -16.78 -1.41
CA GLN A 547 -10.51 -15.89 -0.64
C GLN A 547 -9.08 -15.89 -1.16
N GLN A 548 -8.50 -17.07 -1.40
CA GLN A 548 -7.18 -17.21 -2.01
C GLN A 548 -7.10 -16.53 -3.39
N LYS A 549 -8.11 -16.72 -4.23
CA LYS A 549 -8.16 -16.14 -5.58
C LYS A 549 -8.18 -14.62 -5.59
N TYR A 550 -8.84 -14.00 -4.61
CA TYR A 550 -8.95 -12.55 -4.49
C TYR A 550 -7.93 -11.95 -3.52
N GLU A 551 -6.88 -12.74 -3.19
CA GLU A 551 -5.81 -12.29 -2.28
C GLU A 551 -6.34 -11.79 -0.92
N ILE A 552 -7.52 -12.24 -0.52
CA ILE A 552 -8.04 -12.04 0.83
C ILE A 552 -7.34 -13.07 1.69
N ASP A 553 -6.11 -12.74 2.08
CA ASP A 553 -5.32 -13.60 2.96
C ASP A 553 -5.38 -13.04 4.39
N TYR A 554 -5.26 -13.93 5.34
CA TYR A 554 -5.09 -13.58 6.74
C TYR A 554 -3.59 -13.64 7.06
N GLY A 555 -3.10 -12.77 7.92
CA GLY A 555 -1.76 -12.94 8.47
C GLY A 555 -1.65 -14.31 9.15
N GLU A 556 -0.50 -14.96 9.08
CA GLU A 556 -0.22 -16.09 9.96
C GLU A 556 -0.54 -15.68 11.40
N ALA A 557 -1.03 -16.61 12.22
CA ALA A 557 -1.38 -16.32 13.60
C ALA A 557 -0.20 -15.64 14.32
N ASP A 558 -0.45 -14.46 14.84
CA ASP A 558 0.58 -13.65 15.48
C ASP A 558 1.05 -14.35 16.76
N THR A 559 2.18 -15.03 16.67
CA THR A 559 2.78 -15.75 17.80
C THR A 559 3.77 -14.91 18.57
N ALA A 560 4.27 -13.83 17.97
CA ALA A 560 5.08 -12.86 18.67
C ALA A 560 4.11 -12.02 19.53
N GLY A 561 3.91 -12.43 20.77
CA GLY A 561 3.22 -11.59 21.75
C GLY A 561 3.94 -10.23 21.85
N GLU A 562 3.24 -9.20 22.28
CA GLU A 562 3.84 -7.86 22.49
C GLU A 562 5.13 -7.90 23.35
N ASN A 563 5.36 -8.98 24.07
CA ASN A 563 6.49 -9.17 25.00
C ASN A 563 7.63 -10.06 24.45
N ASP A 564 7.50 -10.62 23.24
CA ASP A 564 8.58 -11.46 22.69
C ASP A 564 9.78 -10.60 22.27
N ASP A 565 11.00 -11.09 22.57
CA ASP A 565 12.22 -10.36 22.27
C ASP A 565 12.66 -10.61 20.82
N VAL A 566 11.96 -9.98 19.88
CA VAL A 566 12.20 -10.09 18.43
C VAL A 566 12.18 -8.72 17.76
N VAL A 567 12.97 -8.55 16.71
CA VAL A 567 12.91 -7.38 15.82
C VAL A 567 11.60 -7.44 15.02
N ARG A 568 10.81 -6.38 15.06
CA ARG A 568 9.55 -6.30 14.31
C ARG A 568 9.76 -5.68 12.94
N ILE A 569 9.17 -6.30 11.92
CA ILE A 569 9.15 -5.78 10.55
C ILE A 569 7.70 -5.52 10.18
N MET A 570 7.35 -4.26 9.95
CA MET A 570 5.95 -3.89 9.67
C MET A 570 5.85 -2.74 8.67
N THR A 571 4.63 -2.48 8.19
CA THR A 571 4.39 -1.31 7.35
C THR A 571 4.30 -0.04 8.19
N ILE A 572 4.63 1.11 7.58
CA ILE A 572 4.42 2.44 8.17
C ILE A 572 2.94 2.60 8.61
N HIS A 573 1.98 2.07 7.84
CA HIS A 573 0.56 2.13 8.20
C HIS A 573 0.22 1.37 9.49
N LYS A 574 0.82 0.18 9.69
CA LYS A 574 0.61 -0.60 10.92
C LYS A 574 1.27 0.01 12.15
N SER A 575 2.35 0.78 11.95
CA SER A 575 3.06 1.43 13.05
C SER A 575 2.37 2.68 13.57
N LYS A 576 1.32 3.19 12.87
CA LYS A 576 0.57 4.35 13.33
C LYS A 576 -0.05 4.09 14.70
N GLY A 577 0.12 5.04 15.62
CA GLY A 577 -0.29 4.88 17.03
C GLY A 577 0.68 4.11 17.93
N LEU A 578 1.68 3.40 17.35
CA LEU A 578 2.71 2.70 18.11
C LEU A 578 3.95 3.57 18.35
N GLU A 579 4.81 3.13 19.26
CA GLU A 579 6.10 3.77 19.54
C GLU A 579 7.18 2.72 19.80
N PHE A 580 8.38 2.99 19.28
CA PHE A 580 9.54 2.09 19.40
C PHE A 580 10.78 2.90 19.75
N PRO A 581 11.63 2.39 20.67
CA PRO A 581 12.88 3.06 21.03
C PRO A 581 13.88 3.19 19.87
N VAL A 582 13.92 2.20 18.97
CA VAL A 582 14.82 2.18 17.80
C VAL A 582 14.01 1.90 16.54
N VAL A 583 14.08 2.80 15.57
CA VAL A 583 13.31 2.72 14.32
C VAL A 583 14.25 2.77 13.12
N PHE A 584 14.17 1.75 12.28
CA PHE A 584 14.75 1.75 10.95
C PHE A 584 13.66 2.05 9.92
N VAL A 585 13.83 3.11 9.12
CA VAL A 585 12.97 3.40 7.97
C VAL A 585 13.71 2.93 6.72
N SER A 586 13.22 1.85 6.12
CA SER A 586 13.90 1.11 5.06
C SER A 586 13.18 1.25 3.72
N GLY A 587 13.90 1.02 2.61
CA GLY A 587 13.34 1.10 1.26
C GLY A 587 13.06 2.53 0.79
N LEU A 588 13.71 3.56 1.33
CA LEU A 588 13.49 4.96 0.96
C LEU A 588 13.89 5.27 -0.49
N GLY A 589 14.79 4.48 -1.08
CA GLY A 589 15.18 4.60 -2.50
C GLY A 589 14.17 4.00 -3.48
N LYS A 590 13.12 3.31 -3.00
CA LYS A 590 12.12 2.69 -3.86
C LYS A 590 11.14 3.72 -4.43
N GLY A 591 10.99 3.72 -5.76
CA GLY A 591 10.05 4.59 -6.46
C GLY A 591 8.58 4.38 -6.03
N PHE A 592 7.76 5.41 -6.24
CA PHE A 592 6.32 5.30 -6.01
C PHE A 592 5.66 4.38 -7.03
N ASN A 593 4.64 3.62 -6.59
CA ASN A 593 3.83 2.83 -7.52
C ASN A 593 2.93 3.78 -8.33
N THR A 594 3.15 3.82 -9.64
CA THR A 594 2.36 4.61 -10.59
C THR A 594 1.50 3.72 -11.50
N GLN A 595 1.22 2.48 -11.10
CA GLN A 595 0.53 1.51 -11.95
C GLN A 595 -0.90 1.96 -12.27
N ASP A 596 -1.59 2.58 -11.32
CA ASP A 596 -2.96 3.09 -11.48
C ASP A 596 -3.03 4.16 -12.58
N THR A 597 -1.96 4.93 -12.78
CA THR A 597 -1.88 5.93 -13.85
C THR A 597 -1.72 5.32 -15.25
N LYS A 598 -1.36 4.03 -15.35
CA LYS A 598 -1.16 3.33 -16.63
C LYS A 598 -2.45 2.72 -17.20
N SER A 599 -3.53 2.75 -16.44
CA SER A 599 -4.84 2.25 -16.89
C SER A 599 -5.37 3.05 -18.08
N ASP A 600 -6.10 2.37 -18.97
CA ASP A 600 -6.79 3.02 -20.09
C ASP A 600 -7.97 3.91 -19.61
N LEU A 601 -8.48 3.64 -18.42
CA LEU A 601 -9.48 4.44 -17.70
C LEU A 601 -8.88 4.90 -16.37
N VAL A 602 -8.96 6.19 -16.10
CA VAL A 602 -8.61 6.79 -14.81
C VAL A 602 -9.79 7.61 -14.28
N ILE A 603 -9.93 7.66 -12.95
CA ILE A 603 -11.05 8.31 -12.28
C ILE A 603 -10.51 9.37 -11.33
N HIS A 604 -11.15 10.53 -11.31
CA HIS A 604 -10.86 11.60 -10.36
C HIS A 604 -12.15 12.23 -9.86
N GLU A 605 -12.25 12.51 -8.56
CA GLU A 605 -13.47 13.03 -7.92
C GLU A 605 -14.04 14.27 -8.62
N LYS A 606 -13.19 15.27 -8.90
CA LYS A 606 -13.60 16.54 -9.53
C LYS A 606 -13.61 16.51 -11.05
N LEU A 607 -12.69 15.77 -11.68
CA LEU A 607 -12.50 15.76 -13.13
C LEU A 607 -13.30 14.65 -13.84
N GLY A 608 -13.89 13.71 -13.08
CA GLY A 608 -14.65 12.60 -13.60
C GLY A 608 -13.79 11.51 -14.23
N LEU A 609 -14.14 11.07 -15.44
CA LEU A 609 -13.53 9.92 -16.12
C LEU A 609 -12.61 10.34 -17.25
N GLY A 610 -11.35 9.90 -17.20
CA GLY A 610 -10.36 10.08 -18.24
C GLY A 610 -10.09 8.79 -19.02
N LEU A 611 -10.29 8.80 -20.34
CA LEU A 611 -10.19 7.62 -21.20
C LEU A 611 -9.05 7.71 -22.22
N VAL A 612 -8.54 6.55 -22.61
CA VAL A 612 -7.70 6.40 -23.79
C VAL A 612 -8.55 5.99 -24.97
N GLU A 613 -8.56 6.81 -26.04
CA GLU A 613 -9.17 6.45 -27.31
C GLU A 613 -8.28 5.43 -28.05
N LYS A 614 -8.88 4.30 -28.43
CA LYS A 614 -8.21 3.25 -29.22
C LYS A 614 -8.87 3.16 -30.59
N THR A 615 -8.09 3.39 -31.65
CA THR A 615 -8.54 3.20 -33.02
C THR A 615 -8.13 1.82 -33.54
N LYS A 616 -8.97 1.21 -34.39
CA LYS A 616 -8.70 -0.13 -34.96
C LYS A 616 -7.80 -0.06 -36.20
N SER A 617 -7.89 1.03 -36.97
CA SER A 617 -7.07 1.20 -38.19
C SER A 617 -6.82 2.70 -38.46
N PRO A 618 -5.56 3.19 -38.36
CA PRO A 618 -4.40 2.50 -37.77
C PRO A 618 -4.56 2.24 -36.27
N ARG A 619 -3.88 1.24 -35.76
CA ARG A 619 -3.90 0.93 -34.31
C ARG A 619 -3.17 2.02 -33.55
N THR A 620 -3.90 2.99 -33.04
CA THR A 620 -3.35 4.08 -32.23
C THR A 620 -4.05 4.16 -30.89
N LYS A 621 -3.30 4.58 -29.87
CA LYS A 621 -3.79 4.91 -28.55
C LYS A 621 -3.58 6.42 -28.34
N ARG A 622 -4.66 7.14 -28.05
CA ARG A 622 -4.60 8.57 -27.76
C ARG A 622 -5.31 8.85 -26.43
N PRO A 623 -4.56 9.22 -25.39
CA PRO A 623 -5.18 9.64 -24.14
C PRO A 623 -5.97 10.94 -24.35
N SER A 624 -7.11 11.07 -23.68
CA SER A 624 -7.82 12.34 -23.63
C SER A 624 -7.06 13.36 -22.77
N LEU A 625 -7.34 14.63 -22.97
CA LEU A 625 -6.75 15.70 -22.17
C LEU A 625 -7.10 15.53 -20.68
N ILE A 626 -8.36 15.18 -20.38
CA ILE A 626 -8.83 14.87 -19.02
C ILE A 626 -8.03 13.73 -18.42
N ARG A 627 -7.76 12.67 -19.16
CA ARG A 627 -6.93 11.56 -18.68
C ARG A 627 -5.51 12.01 -18.35
N ASN A 628 -4.91 12.82 -19.19
CA ASN A 628 -3.57 13.34 -18.96
C ASN A 628 -3.50 14.21 -17.70
N GLU A 629 -4.54 15.02 -17.46
CA GLU A 629 -4.64 15.85 -16.28
C GLU A 629 -4.85 15.00 -15.01
N ILE A 630 -5.76 14.03 -15.06
CA ILE A 630 -5.97 13.10 -13.94
C ILE A 630 -4.67 12.33 -13.62
N GLU A 631 -3.96 11.84 -14.64
CA GLU A 631 -2.67 11.18 -14.46
C GLU A 631 -1.64 12.07 -13.75
N SER A 632 -1.62 13.36 -14.05
CA SER A 632 -0.70 14.30 -13.40
C SER A 632 -1.04 14.53 -11.93
N ARG A 633 -2.32 14.56 -11.58
CA ARG A 633 -2.78 14.74 -10.19
C ARG A 633 -2.62 13.47 -9.33
N ILE A 634 -2.59 12.30 -9.96
CA ILE A 634 -2.34 11.03 -9.24
C ILE A 634 -0.84 10.85 -8.97
N LYS A 635 0.02 11.37 -9.86
CA LYS A 635 1.49 11.33 -9.69
C LYS A 635 2.00 12.31 -8.67
#